data_c6a656f849bfe9840845aeeba31f69de
#
_entry.id   c6a656f849bfe9840845aeeba31f69de
#
_cell.length_a   1.000
_cell.length_b   1.000
_cell.length_c   1.000
_cell.angle_alpha   90.00
_cell.angle_beta   90.00
_cell.angle_gamma   90.00
#
_symmetry.space_group_name_H-M   'P 1'
#
loop_
_entity.id
_entity.type
_entity.pdbx_description
1 polymer ?
#
loop_
_entity_poly.entity_id
_entity_poly.type
_entity_poly.pdbx_seq_one_letter_code
_entity_poly.pdbx_strand_id
1 'polypeptide(L)'
;HLSIRRQRQMCIRDSNTPLSVCVAMSQAYIGYDLQNALREELLNRNITDIPVTTMITQIRVDAEDPAFNAPSKPIGHFMTEEQAKIAEEKYGYIMKEDAGRGYRRVVASPKPAEIIEIGAIRSLVDSGQLVIACGGGGIPVTLIGNHLKGASAVIDKDFASELLAEELNADFLIILTAVEKVAINFGKPEEKWLDDITTDDARKYM
;
A
#
# COMPACT_ATOMS: atom_id res chain seq x y z
N HIS A 1 -10.59 -15.82 2.53
CA HIS A 1 -10.73 -15.07 1.27
C HIS A 1 -12.08 -14.37 1.08
N LEU A 2 -13.20 -14.94 1.52
CA LEU A 2 -14.54 -14.33 1.40
C LEU A 2 -14.77 -13.15 2.37
N SER A 3 -14.18 -13.17 3.56
CA SER A 3 -14.33 -12.09 4.55
C SER A 3 -13.58 -10.82 4.18
N ILE A 4 -12.39 -10.91 3.58
CA ILE A 4 -11.60 -9.77 3.07
C ILE A 4 -12.37 -9.04 1.97
N ARG A 5 -13.00 -9.78 1.07
CA ARG A 5 -13.87 -9.19 0.03
C ARG A 5 -15.09 -8.49 0.64
N ARG A 6 -15.71 -9.06 1.68
CA ARG A 6 -16.85 -8.44 2.37
C ARG A 6 -16.47 -7.15 3.10
N GLN A 7 -15.33 -7.14 3.78
CA GLN A 7 -14.86 -5.96 4.54
C GLN A 7 -14.42 -4.83 3.60
N ARG A 8 -13.68 -5.13 2.51
CA ARG A 8 -13.43 -4.17 1.44
C ARG A 8 -14.72 -3.67 0.78
N GLN A 9 -15.73 -4.52 0.61
CA GLN A 9 -17.04 -4.12 0.09
C GLN A 9 -17.82 -3.26 1.07
N MET A 10 -17.71 -3.48 2.39
CA MET A 10 -18.34 -2.63 3.40
C MET A 10 -17.70 -1.23 3.42
N CYS A 11 -16.38 -1.12 3.45
CA CYS A 11 -15.69 0.17 3.41
C CYS A 11 -15.97 0.97 2.12
N ILE A 12 -16.23 0.30 1.00
CA ILE A 12 -16.53 0.94 -0.28
C ILE A 12 -18.03 1.24 -0.43
N ARG A 13 -18.92 0.46 0.21
CA ARG A 13 -20.38 0.66 0.16
C ARG A 13 -20.88 1.68 1.17
N ASP A 14 -20.17 1.82 2.29
CA ASP A 14 -20.53 2.79 3.32
C ASP A 14 -19.85 4.12 2.97
N SER A 15 -20.55 4.97 2.24
CA SER A 15 -20.08 6.29 1.78
C SER A 15 -19.65 7.21 2.92
N ASN A 16 -19.84 6.81 4.17
CA ASN A 16 -19.56 7.58 5.37
C ASN A 16 -18.22 7.23 6.04
N THR A 17 -17.58 6.11 5.69
CA THR A 17 -16.30 5.73 6.31
C THR A 17 -15.12 6.34 5.55
N PRO A 18 -14.32 7.21 6.20
CA PRO A 18 -13.14 7.80 5.57
C PRO A 18 -12.17 6.74 5.06
N LEU A 19 -11.53 7.01 3.91
CA LEU A 19 -10.61 6.04 3.27
C LEU A 19 -9.44 5.67 4.17
N SER A 20 -8.90 6.63 4.94
CA SER A 20 -7.86 6.39 5.94
C SER A 20 -8.28 5.39 7.02
N VAL A 21 -9.55 5.44 7.47
CA VAL A 21 -10.10 4.47 8.42
C VAL A 21 -10.22 3.08 7.79
N CYS A 22 -10.63 3.00 6.52
CA CYS A 22 -10.66 1.74 5.78
C CYS A 22 -9.27 1.11 5.67
N VAL A 23 -8.22 1.92 5.45
CA VAL A 23 -6.82 1.45 5.44
C VAL A 23 -6.42 0.93 6.82
N ALA A 24 -6.72 1.65 7.90
CA ALA A 24 -6.45 1.22 9.27
C ALA A 24 -7.11 -0.13 9.60
N MET A 25 -8.38 -0.29 9.26
CA MET A 25 -9.10 -1.56 9.43
C MET A 25 -8.45 -2.69 8.63
N SER A 26 -7.98 -2.40 7.40
CA SER A 26 -7.28 -3.38 6.57
C SER A 26 -5.94 -3.78 7.16
N GLN A 27 -5.18 -2.85 7.73
CA GLN A 27 -3.91 -3.14 8.40
C GLN A 27 -4.13 -4.08 9.59
N ALA A 28 -5.11 -3.79 10.44
CA ALA A 28 -5.40 -4.63 11.59
C ALA A 28 -5.84 -6.04 11.18
N TYR A 29 -6.75 -6.14 10.21
CA TYR A 29 -7.29 -7.43 9.77
C TYR A 29 -6.24 -8.30 9.07
N ILE A 30 -5.58 -7.74 8.05
CA ILE A 30 -4.55 -8.48 7.29
C ILE A 30 -3.33 -8.74 8.17
N GLY A 31 -2.96 -7.77 9.00
CA GLY A 31 -1.86 -7.92 9.95
C GLY A 31 -2.09 -9.05 10.95
N TYR A 32 -3.31 -9.19 11.46
CA TYR A 32 -3.69 -10.32 12.32
C TYR A 32 -3.48 -11.68 11.64
N ASP A 33 -3.97 -11.84 10.40
CA ASP A 33 -3.80 -13.08 9.64
C ASP A 33 -2.32 -13.38 9.35
N LEU A 34 -1.55 -12.35 8.93
CA LEU A 34 -0.11 -12.50 8.66
C LEU A 34 0.68 -12.80 9.93
N GLN A 35 0.37 -12.14 11.03
CA GLN A 35 1.04 -12.36 12.32
C GLN A 35 0.87 -13.81 12.79
N ASN A 36 -0.34 -14.36 12.67
CA ASN A 36 -0.60 -15.75 13.04
C ASN A 36 0.12 -16.72 12.11
N ALA A 37 0.07 -16.50 10.79
CA ALA A 37 0.73 -17.36 9.82
C ALA A 37 2.25 -17.36 9.99
N LEU A 38 2.87 -16.19 10.21
CA LEU A 38 4.30 -16.07 10.44
C LEU A 38 4.72 -16.75 11.76
N ARG A 39 3.94 -16.54 12.83
CA ARG A 39 4.19 -17.20 14.11
C ARG A 39 4.11 -18.73 13.97
N GLU A 40 3.11 -19.25 13.27
CA GLU A 40 2.97 -20.68 13.00
C GLU A 40 4.18 -21.22 12.24
N GLU A 41 4.61 -20.54 11.19
CA GLU A 41 5.75 -20.94 10.37
C GLU A 41 7.07 -20.92 11.16
N LEU A 42 7.28 -19.92 12.02
CA LEU A 42 8.44 -19.87 12.91
C LEU A 42 8.46 -21.08 13.85
N LEU A 43 7.34 -21.40 14.48
CA LEU A 43 7.22 -22.56 15.38
C LEU A 43 7.45 -23.88 14.65
N ASN A 44 6.94 -24.04 13.42
CA ASN A 44 7.18 -25.22 12.58
C ASN A 44 8.67 -25.41 12.26
N ARG A 45 9.44 -24.33 12.27
CA ARG A 45 10.90 -24.33 12.08
C ARG A 45 11.68 -24.41 13.39
N ASN A 46 11.01 -24.61 14.53
CA ASN A 46 11.60 -24.58 15.87
C ASN A 46 12.26 -23.24 16.26
N ILE A 47 11.78 -22.14 15.68
CA ILE A 47 12.18 -20.77 16.03
C ILE A 47 11.14 -20.23 17.03
N THR A 48 11.50 -20.14 18.30
CA THR A 48 10.56 -19.83 19.39
C THR A 48 10.79 -18.47 20.05
N ASP A 49 11.90 -17.83 19.74
CA ASP A 49 12.43 -16.62 20.39
C ASP A 49 12.25 -15.34 19.56
N ILE A 50 11.61 -15.42 18.39
CA ILE A 50 11.31 -14.25 17.55
C ILE A 50 9.82 -13.87 17.69
N PRO A 51 9.50 -12.78 18.43
CA PRO A 51 8.13 -12.27 18.47
C PRO A 51 7.71 -11.69 17.11
N VAL A 52 6.45 -11.85 16.76
CA VAL A 52 5.85 -11.23 15.57
C VAL A 52 4.84 -10.18 16.01
N THR A 53 5.01 -8.95 15.54
CA THR A 53 4.18 -7.80 15.93
C THR A 53 3.59 -7.12 14.71
N THR A 54 2.29 -6.84 14.74
CA THR A 54 1.62 -5.99 13.74
C THR A 54 1.43 -4.58 14.29
N MET A 55 1.83 -3.57 13.51
CA MET A 55 1.65 -2.17 13.86
C MET A 55 0.71 -1.47 12.89
N ILE A 56 -0.23 -0.70 13.46
CA ILE A 56 -0.97 0.31 12.71
C ILE A 56 0.02 1.42 12.36
N THR A 57 0.18 1.70 11.08
CA THR A 57 1.22 2.63 10.59
C THR A 57 0.59 3.75 9.78
N GLN A 58 0.89 4.98 10.19
CA GLN A 58 0.49 6.21 9.52
C GLN A 58 1.65 6.76 8.69
N ILE A 59 1.35 7.27 7.51
CA ILE A 59 2.34 7.90 6.64
C ILE A 59 1.88 9.31 6.33
N ARG A 60 2.71 10.28 6.70
CA ARG A 60 2.48 11.67 6.37
C ARG A 60 2.72 11.89 4.88
N VAL A 61 1.79 12.64 4.28
CA VAL A 61 1.86 13.10 2.90
C VAL A 61 1.74 14.62 2.88
N ASP A 62 2.27 15.23 1.83
CA ASP A 62 2.09 16.67 1.61
C ASP A 62 0.63 16.95 1.22
N ALA A 63 -0.01 17.87 1.90
CA ALA A 63 -1.38 18.30 1.59
C ALA A 63 -1.50 18.97 0.21
N GLU A 64 -0.42 19.54 -0.28
CA GLU A 64 -0.32 20.22 -1.57
C GLU A 64 0.22 19.32 -2.70
N ASP A 65 0.38 18.01 -2.44
CA ASP A 65 0.86 17.07 -3.46
C ASP A 65 -0.06 17.12 -4.70
N PRO A 66 0.51 17.31 -5.91
CA PRO A 66 -0.26 17.35 -7.16
C PRO A 66 -1.18 16.17 -7.40
N ALA A 67 -0.88 15.01 -6.82
CA ALA A 67 -1.71 13.81 -6.93
C ALA A 67 -3.14 14.02 -6.40
N PHE A 68 -3.36 14.96 -5.47
CA PHE A 68 -4.71 15.28 -4.99
C PHE A 68 -5.58 15.94 -6.07
N ASN A 69 -4.95 16.67 -6.99
CA ASN A 69 -5.64 17.32 -8.12
C ASN A 69 -5.75 16.38 -9.34
N ALA A 70 -4.99 15.30 -9.39
CA ALA A 70 -4.95 14.36 -10.50
C ALA A 70 -5.06 12.89 -10.03
N PRO A 71 -6.20 12.45 -9.47
CA PRO A 71 -6.38 11.08 -8.99
C PRO A 71 -6.12 10.05 -10.07
N SER A 72 -5.26 9.06 -9.77
CA SER A 72 -4.82 8.05 -10.73
C SER A 72 -4.78 6.63 -10.18
N LYS A 73 -4.75 6.43 -8.85
CA LYS A 73 -4.62 5.11 -8.23
C LYS A 73 -5.95 4.36 -8.26
N PRO A 74 -6.09 3.26 -9.03
CA PRO A 74 -7.32 2.50 -9.08
C PRO A 74 -7.56 1.73 -7.78
N ILE A 75 -8.76 1.82 -7.24
CA ILE A 75 -9.20 1.08 -6.04
C ILE A 75 -10.54 0.38 -6.29
N GLY A 76 -10.86 -0.56 -5.44
CA GLY A 76 -12.14 -1.27 -5.48
C GLY A 76 -12.21 -2.34 -6.58
N HIS A 77 -13.43 -2.77 -6.87
CA HIS A 77 -13.74 -3.77 -7.91
C HIS A 77 -13.97 -3.12 -9.27
N PHE A 78 -13.91 -3.91 -10.31
CA PHE A 78 -14.29 -3.48 -11.65
C PHE A 78 -15.81 -3.29 -11.74
N MET A 79 -16.23 -2.25 -12.45
CA MET A 79 -17.61 -1.87 -12.69
C MET A 79 -17.87 -1.76 -14.20
N THR A 80 -19.12 -1.94 -14.61
CA THR A 80 -19.56 -1.58 -15.96
C THR A 80 -19.59 -0.06 -16.11
N GLU A 81 -19.65 0.44 -17.34
CA GLU A 81 -19.76 1.88 -17.60
C GLU A 81 -21.03 2.48 -16.95
N GLU A 82 -22.15 1.76 -16.98
CA GLU A 82 -23.39 2.20 -16.32
C GLU A 82 -23.23 2.31 -14.81
N GLN A 83 -22.61 1.31 -14.18
CA GLN A 83 -22.35 1.32 -12.75
C GLN A 83 -21.38 2.45 -12.36
N ALA A 84 -20.39 2.74 -13.21
CA ALA A 84 -19.45 3.83 -13.01
C ALA A 84 -20.16 5.19 -13.04
N LYS A 85 -21.02 5.45 -14.04
CA LYS A 85 -21.83 6.67 -14.12
C LYS A 85 -22.71 6.88 -12.88
N ILE A 86 -23.38 5.81 -12.42
CA ILE A 86 -24.17 5.87 -11.19
C ILE A 86 -23.31 6.20 -9.98
N ALA A 87 -22.09 5.65 -9.91
CA ALA A 87 -21.18 5.92 -8.80
C ALA A 87 -20.64 7.36 -8.82
N GLU A 88 -20.39 7.93 -10.00
CA GLU A 88 -20.02 9.33 -10.17
C GLU A 88 -21.14 10.27 -9.73
N GLU A 89 -22.36 10.04 -10.21
CA GLU A 89 -23.53 10.87 -9.88
C GLU A 89 -23.92 10.78 -8.40
N LYS A 90 -23.92 9.57 -7.84
CA LYS A 90 -24.43 9.34 -6.47
C LYS A 90 -23.42 9.66 -5.38
N TYR A 91 -22.12 9.40 -5.63
CA TYR A 91 -21.07 9.47 -4.62
C TYR A 91 -19.98 10.49 -4.94
N GLY A 92 -20.02 11.13 -6.12
CA GLY A 92 -18.98 12.07 -6.56
C GLY A 92 -17.62 11.38 -6.78
N TYR A 93 -17.60 10.09 -7.08
CA TYR A 93 -16.35 9.36 -7.33
C TYR A 93 -15.79 9.73 -8.69
N ILE A 94 -14.48 9.69 -8.81
CA ILE A 94 -13.81 9.78 -10.11
C ILE A 94 -13.58 8.36 -10.60
N MET A 95 -14.16 8.03 -11.75
CA MET A 95 -14.07 6.71 -12.35
C MET A 95 -13.17 6.77 -13.58
N LYS A 96 -12.32 5.75 -13.76
CA LYS A 96 -11.49 5.58 -14.96
C LYS A 96 -11.56 4.14 -15.46
N GLU A 97 -11.48 3.99 -16.76
CA GLU A 97 -11.30 2.70 -17.41
C GLU A 97 -9.92 2.13 -17.04
N ASP A 98 -9.87 0.84 -16.72
CA ASP A 98 -8.64 0.16 -16.27
C ASP A 98 -8.31 -1.03 -17.18
N ALA A 99 -7.50 -0.76 -18.18
CA ALA A 99 -6.86 -1.74 -19.08
C ALA A 99 -7.82 -2.75 -19.74
N GLY A 100 -8.95 -2.28 -20.27
CA GLY A 100 -9.95 -3.11 -20.97
C GLY A 100 -10.78 -4.02 -20.08
N ARG A 101 -10.61 -3.93 -18.75
CA ARG A 101 -11.30 -4.80 -17.78
C ARG A 101 -12.56 -4.18 -17.16
N GLY A 102 -12.85 -2.92 -17.49
CA GLY A 102 -13.94 -2.13 -16.97
C GLY A 102 -13.48 -0.91 -16.19
N TYR A 103 -14.39 -0.28 -15.48
CA TYR A 103 -14.16 0.97 -14.75
C TYR A 103 -13.84 0.72 -13.29
N ARG A 104 -12.92 1.53 -12.75
CA ARG A 104 -12.60 1.54 -11.31
C ARG A 104 -12.59 2.96 -10.79
N ARG A 105 -12.95 3.11 -9.50
CA ARG A 105 -12.71 4.35 -8.79
C ARG A 105 -11.22 4.63 -8.72
N VAL A 106 -10.84 5.87 -9.03
CA VAL A 106 -9.47 6.34 -8.82
C VAL A 106 -9.41 7.35 -7.69
N VAL A 107 -8.32 7.30 -6.93
CA VAL A 107 -8.03 8.20 -5.81
C VAL A 107 -6.64 8.79 -5.94
N ALA A 108 -6.35 9.83 -5.18
CA ALA A 108 -5.02 10.40 -5.09
C ALA A 108 -4.01 9.35 -4.60
N SER A 109 -2.79 9.40 -5.12
CA SER A 109 -1.67 8.58 -4.66
C SER A 109 -0.44 9.47 -4.44
N PRO A 110 -0.46 10.29 -3.35
CA PRO A 110 0.64 11.19 -3.03
C PRO A 110 1.89 10.40 -2.63
N LYS A 111 3.06 11.03 -2.73
CA LYS A 111 4.31 10.45 -2.29
C LYS A 111 4.36 10.38 -0.76
N PRO A 112 4.86 9.27 -0.19
CA PRO A 112 5.11 9.18 1.24
C PRO A 112 6.24 10.14 1.64
N ALA A 113 6.08 10.86 2.75
CA ALA A 113 7.07 11.84 3.22
C ALA A 113 7.69 11.46 4.57
N GLU A 114 6.95 10.76 5.43
CA GLU A 114 7.41 10.39 6.77
C GLU A 114 6.54 9.25 7.32
N ILE A 115 7.17 8.29 7.98
CA ILE A 115 6.50 7.24 8.73
C ILE A 115 6.37 7.68 10.17
N ILE A 116 5.15 7.94 10.63
CA ILE A 116 4.91 8.50 11.97
C ILE A 116 5.43 7.57 13.08
N GLU A 117 5.24 6.27 12.94
CA GLU A 117 5.61 5.27 13.95
C GLU A 117 7.04 4.72 13.78
N ILE A 118 7.89 5.35 12.97
CA ILE A 118 9.24 4.83 12.65
C ILE A 118 10.10 4.54 13.88
N GLY A 119 10.03 5.41 14.89
CA GLY A 119 10.79 5.22 16.13
C GLY A 119 10.37 3.95 16.89
N ALA A 120 9.08 3.64 16.91
CA ALA A 120 8.57 2.42 17.53
C ALA A 120 8.93 1.18 16.69
N ILE A 121 8.79 1.26 15.37
CA ILE A 121 9.19 0.18 14.45
C ILE A 121 10.67 -0.15 14.63
N ARG A 122 11.53 0.85 14.63
CA ARG A 122 12.99 0.70 14.85
C ARG A 122 13.28 0.00 16.17
N SER A 123 12.67 0.44 17.26
CA SER A 123 12.87 -0.15 18.59
C SER A 123 12.49 -1.64 18.64
N LEU A 124 11.42 -2.03 17.96
CA LEU A 124 11.01 -3.44 17.86
C LEU A 124 11.98 -4.24 17.00
N VAL A 125 12.39 -3.71 15.85
CA VAL A 125 13.36 -4.38 14.95
C VAL A 125 14.72 -4.54 15.68
N ASP A 126 15.21 -3.50 16.32
CA ASP A 126 16.48 -3.54 17.08
C ASP A 126 16.44 -4.53 18.25
N SER A 127 15.25 -4.79 18.80
CA SER A 127 15.04 -5.83 19.82
C SER A 127 14.87 -7.25 19.25
N GLY A 128 15.06 -7.45 17.96
CA GLY A 128 15.00 -8.76 17.30
C GLY A 128 13.58 -9.25 16.96
N GLN A 129 12.59 -8.36 16.91
CA GLN A 129 11.23 -8.71 16.55
C GLN A 129 11.00 -8.66 15.03
N LEU A 130 10.12 -9.50 14.53
CA LEU A 130 9.58 -9.44 13.18
C LEU A 130 8.38 -8.47 13.19
N VAL A 131 8.49 -7.36 12.44
CA VAL A 131 7.48 -6.31 12.45
C VAL A 131 6.72 -6.25 11.13
N ILE A 132 5.39 -6.30 11.21
CA ILE A 132 4.48 -6.08 10.09
C ILE A 132 4.02 -4.62 10.16
N ALA A 133 4.50 -3.79 9.25
CA ALA A 133 4.22 -2.35 9.22
C ALA A 133 3.82 -1.88 7.82
N CYS A 134 3.36 -0.66 7.69
CA CYS A 134 3.01 0.01 6.43
C CYS A 134 2.02 -0.77 5.54
N GLY A 135 1.17 -1.61 6.13
CA GLY A 135 0.21 -2.42 5.37
C GLY A 135 -0.63 -1.57 4.41
N GLY A 136 -0.72 -2.03 3.15
CA GLY A 136 -1.46 -1.34 2.09
C GLY A 136 -0.84 -0.01 1.63
N GLY A 137 0.39 0.30 2.05
CA GLY A 137 1.09 1.56 1.79
C GLY A 137 0.99 2.57 2.96
N GLY A 138 0.49 2.15 4.12
CA GLY A 138 0.28 3.01 5.28
C GLY A 138 -1.03 3.81 5.25
N ILE A 139 -1.45 4.31 6.39
CA ILE A 139 -2.61 5.19 6.52
C ILE A 139 -2.19 6.60 6.12
N PRO A 140 -2.73 7.17 5.02
CA PRO A 140 -2.34 8.51 4.59
C PRO A 140 -2.88 9.55 5.56
N VAL A 141 -2.00 10.42 6.05
CA VAL A 141 -2.35 11.52 6.94
C VAL A 141 -1.67 12.82 6.50
N THR A 142 -2.34 13.94 6.72
CA THR A 142 -1.77 15.29 6.60
C THR A 142 -1.66 15.92 7.97
N LEU A 143 -0.67 16.79 8.18
CA LEU A 143 -0.46 17.48 9.44
C LEU A 143 -1.12 18.86 9.41
N ILE A 144 -1.99 19.12 10.39
CA ILE A 144 -2.62 20.44 10.60
C ILE A 144 -2.29 20.90 12.03
N GLY A 145 -1.30 21.77 12.17
CA GLY A 145 -0.72 22.03 13.49
C GLY A 145 -0.14 20.74 14.09
N ASN A 146 -0.60 20.33 15.26
CA ASN A 146 -0.20 19.07 15.91
C ASN A 146 -1.20 17.91 15.65
N HIS A 147 -2.19 18.11 14.78
CA HIS A 147 -3.23 17.14 14.50
C HIS A 147 -2.96 16.39 13.19
N LEU A 148 -2.94 15.05 13.28
CA LEU A 148 -2.88 14.18 12.11
C LEU A 148 -4.31 13.94 11.60
N LYS A 149 -4.59 14.46 10.41
CA LYS A 149 -5.89 14.29 9.73
C LYS A 149 -5.75 13.24 8.63
N GLY A 150 -6.63 12.23 8.64
CA GLY A 150 -6.68 11.24 7.56
C GLY A 150 -6.93 11.88 6.20
N ALA A 151 -6.12 11.53 5.21
CA ALA A 151 -6.24 11.98 3.83
C ALA A 151 -7.09 11.03 2.99
N SER A 152 -7.82 11.58 2.00
CA SER A 152 -8.59 10.78 1.03
C SER A 152 -7.69 10.30 -0.11
N ALA A 153 -6.75 9.41 0.21
CA ALA A 153 -5.70 8.93 -0.67
C ALA A 153 -5.39 7.47 -0.41
N VAL A 154 -4.62 6.85 -1.30
CA VAL A 154 -3.98 5.53 -1.09
C VAL A 154 -2.53 5.63 -1.55
N ILE A 155 -1.61 5.50 -0.61
CA ILE A 155 -0.18 5.55 -0.88
C ILE A 155 0.24 4.30 -1.67
N ASP A 156 1.19 4.45 -2.57
CA ASP A 156 1.79 3.32 -3.25
C ASP A 156 2.65 2.51 -2.26
N LYS A 157 2.39 1.21 -2.19
CA LYS A 157 3.05 0.33 -1.22
C LYS A 157 4.54 0.16 -1.48
N ASP A 158 4.98 0.30 -2.74
CA ASP A 158 6.38 0.11 -3.12
C ASP A 158 7.18 1.33 -2.65
N PHE A 159 6.68 2.55 -2.83
CA PHE A 159 7.26 3.77 -2.26
C PHE A 159 7.24 3.79 -0.73
N ALA A 160 6.17 3.28 -0.11
CA ALA A 160 6.13 3.19 1.35
C ALA A 160 7.15 2.18 1.89
N SER A 161 7.38 1.08 1.17
CA SER A 161 8.38 0.07 1.53
C SER A 161 9.81 0.58 1.32
N GLU A 162 10.04 1.34 0.25
CA GLU A 162 11.30 2.04 0.01
C GLU A 162 11.62 2.99 1.15
N LEU A 163 10.69 3.89 1.50
CA LEU A 163 10.87 4.83 2.61
C LEU A 163 11.15 4.11 3.94
N LEU A 164 10.42 3.02 4.23
CA LEU A 164 10.65 2.22 5.43
C LEU A 164 12.05 1.60 5.45
N ALA A 165 12.49 1.05 4.31
CA ALA A 165 13.81 0.44 4.19
C ALA A 165 14.92 1.50 4.36
N GLU A 166 14.78 2.68 3.78
CA GLU A 166 15.71 3.79 3.93
C GLU A 166 15.77 4.27 5.38
N GLU A 167 14.63 4.53 6.02
CA GLU A 167 14.60 5.03 7.39
C GLU A 167 15.10 4.00 8.41
N LEU A 168 14.98 2.71 8.14
CA LEU A 168 15.57 1.65 8.98
C LEU A 168 17.03 1.35 8.65
N ASN A 169 17.61 1.91 7.59
CA ASN A 169 18.89 1.52 7.02
C ASN A 169 18.96 0.01 6.74
N ALA A 170 17.93 -0.53 6.08
CA ALA A 170 17.83 -1.95 5.79
C ALA A 170 18.92 -2.39 4.80
N ASP A 171 19.52 -3.55 5.04
CA ASP A 171 20.54 -4.13 4.15
C ASP A 171 19.92 -4.58 2.81
N PHE A 172 18.65 -4.97 2.82
CA PHE A 172 17.93 -5.50 1.65
C PHE A 172 16.48 -5.03 1.64
N LEU A 173 15.96 -4.77 0.43
CA LEU A 173 14.53 -4.63 0.16
C LEU A 173 14.12 -5.72 -0.83
N ILE A 174 13.23 -6.61 -0.40
CA ILE A 174 12.74 -7.72 -1.23
C ILE A 174 11.27 -7.47 -1.56
N ILE A 175 10.95 -7.41 -2.85
CA ILE A 175 9.58 -7.24 -3.34
C ILE A 175 9.11 -8.58 -3.92
N LEU A 176 8.13 -9.20 -3.25
CA LEU A 176 7.49 -10.42 -3.75
C LEU A 176 6.43 -10.07 -4.80
N THR A 177 6.64 -10.53 -6.01
CA THR A 177 5.79 -10.24 -7.18
C THR A 177 5.45 -11.50 -7.96
N ALA A 178 4.46 -11.40 -8.86
CA ALA A 178 4.02 -12.51 -9.71
C ALA A 178 4.94 -12.77 -10.92
N VAL A 179 5.91 -11.89 -11.16
CA VAL A 179 6.89 -12.02 -12.24
C VAL A 179 8.26 -12.36 -11.67
N GLU A 180 9.03 -13.15 -12.39
CA GLU A 180 10.34 -13.62 -11.92
C GLU A 180 11.38 -12.50 -11.91
N LYS A 181 11.33 -11.60 -12.89
CA LYS A 181 12.31 -10.52 -13.11
C LYS A 181 11.65 -9.26 -13.62
N VAL A 182 12.38 -8.17 -13.57
CA VAL A 182 12.01 -6.92 -14.26
C VAL A 182 12.33 -7.06 -15.74
N ALA A 183 11.45 -6.57 -16.61
CA ALA A 183 11.66 -6.54 -18.04
C ALA A 183 11.59 -5.10 -18.57
N ILE A 184 12.45 -4.78 -19.52
CA ILE A 184 12.32 -3.60 -20.37
C ILE A 184 11.59 -3.97 -21.65
N ASN A 185 10.82 -3.04 -22.22
CA ASN A 185 9.98 -3.25 -23.41
C ASN A 185 9.01 -4.43 -23.27
N PHE A 186 8.47 -4.65 -22.06
CA PHE A 186 7.56 -5.77 -21.78
C PHE A 186 6.41 -5.86 -22.80
N GLY A 187 6.18 -7.05 -23.33
CA GLY A 187 5.16 -7.33 -24.33
C GLY A 187 5.48 -6.83 -25.76
N LYS A 188 6.72 -6.36 -26.02
CA LYS A 188 7.19 -5.93 -27.36
C LYS A 188 8.22 -6.92 -27.91
N PRO A 189 8.50 -6.89 -29.24
CA PRO A 189 9.51 -7.77 -29.83
C PRO A 189 10.91 -7.59 -29.23
N GLU A 190 11.21 -6.41 -28.69
CA GLU A 190 12.49 -6.08 -28.05
C GLU A 190 12.46 -6.28 -26.53
N GLU A 191 11.57 -7.11 -26.04
CA GLU A 191 11.50 -7.46 -24.60
C GLU A 191 12.81 -8.07 -24.13
N LYS A 192 13.33 -7.53 -23.02
CA LYS A 192 14.54 -8.05 -22.38
C LYS A 192 14.34 -8.12 -20.88
N TRP A 193 14.48 -9.30 -20.33
CA TRP A 193 14.50 -9.57 -18.89
C TRP A 193 15.86 -9.19 -18.29
N LEU A 194 15.82 -8.56 -17.12
CA LEU A 194 17.03 -8.09 -16.42
C LEU A 194 17.29 -8.99 -15.22
N ASP A 195 18.50 -9.53 -15.14
CA ASP A 195 18.98 -10.28 -13.98
C ASP A 195 19.50 -9.34 -12.91
N ASP A 196 20.39 -8.42 -13.33
CA ASP A 196 20.99 -7.39 -12.49
C ASP A 196 20.83 -6.03 -13.19
N ILE A 197 20.60 -5.00 -12.39
CA ILE A 197 20.51 -3.63 -12.84
C ILE A 197 21.11 -2.70 -11.80
N THR A 198 21.97 -1.80 -12.23
CA THR A 198 22.47 -0.74 -11.35
C THR A 198 21.42 0.36 -11.17
N THR A 199 21.53 1.13 -10.10
CA THR A 199 20.66 2.29 -9.88
C THR A 199 20.78 3.33 -11.01
N ASP A 200 21.98 3.48 -11.59
CA ASP A 200 22.21 4.38 -12.71
C ASP A 200 21.56 3.88 -14.00
N ASP A 201 21.54 2.58 -14.21
CA ASP A 201 20.82 2.00 -15.36
C ASP A 201 19.31 2.05 -15.15
N ALA A 202 18.82 1.80 -13.94
CA ALA A 202 17.41 1.94 -13.62
C ALA A 202 16.89 3.36 -13.92
N ARG A 203 17.65 4.40 -13.58
CA ARG A 203 17.32 5.81 -13.89
C ARG A 203 17.19 6.11 -15.39
N LYS A 204 17.82 5.35 -16.26
CA LYS A 204 17.69 5.53 -17.74
C LYS A 204 16.36 4.99 -18.28
N TYR A 205 15.70 4.10 -17.54
CA TYR A 205 14.45 3.47 -17.94
C TYR A 205 13.21 4.09 -17.28
N MET A 206 13.40 5.02 -16.33
CA MET A 206 12.35 5.80 -15.68
C MET A 206 12.08 7.11 -16.41
#